data_018d705774dd0dd443734bc47e4cd47d
#
_entry.id   018d705774dd0dd443734bc47e4cd47d
#
_cell.length_a   1.000
_cell.length_b   1.000
_cell.length_c   1.000
_cell.angle_alpha   90.00
_cell.angle_beta   90.00
_cell.angle_gamma   90.00
#
_symmetry.space_group_name_H-M   'P 1'
#
loop_
_entity.id
_entity.type
_entity.pdbx_description
1 polymer ?
#
loop_
_entity_poly.entity_id
_entity_poly.type
_entity_poly.pdbx_seq_one_letter_code
_entity_poly.pdbx_strand_id
1 'polypeptide(L)'
;MLQHYPKPLVLNGITLDYTKETFIMGILNVTPDSFSDGGKYNSVEAALEQAKKMVADGAKIIDVGGESTRPGYERISDEEEIARVVPVIKALVREVPAIISIDTYKSAVARAAIEAGAHMINDIWGAKADPEMALVAAYYHVPIILMHNRTNQIYKNYWNDFKSDIEESISIVKKVGVPDEHIILDPGIGFVKNLEQSIETMQRLDELSAMGYPVLLATSRKRMIGSILNLPVDERVEGTAATCAFGVM
;
A
#
# COMPACT_ATOMS: atom_id res chain seq x y z
N MET A 1 -5.82 17.23 -21.25
CA MET A 1 -4.51 17.69 -20.74
C MET A 1 -3.70 16.45 -20.49
N LEU A 2 -2.47 16.34 -21.01
CA LEU A 2 -1.59 15.24 -20.66
C LEU A 2 -1.28 15.36 -19.17
N GLN A 3 -1.68 14.38 -18.37
CA GLN A 3 -1.30 14.32 -16.96
C GLN A 3 0.23 14.26 -16.90
N HIS A 4 0.83 15.18 -16.15
CA HIS A 4 2.28 15.19 -15.94
C HIS A 4 2.59 14.20 -14.82
N TYR A 5 2.66 12.92 -15.17
CA TYR A 5 3.15 11.93 -14.24
C TYR A 5 4.66 12.11 -14.01
N PRO A 6 5.16 11.80 -12.82
CA PRO A 6 6.58 11.71 -12.56
C PRO A 6 7.29 10.78 -13.55
N LYS A 7 8.60 10.94 -13.67
CA LYS A 7 9.41 10.06 -14.51
C LYS A 7 9.21 8.59 -14.14
N PRO A 8 9.32 7.66 -15.10
CA PRO A 8 9.28 6.25 -14.80
C PRO A 8 10.30 5.87 -13.73
N LEU A 9 9.89 5.03 -12.80
CA LEU A 9 10.71 4.53 -11.69
C LEU A 9 11.30 3.18 -12.06
N VAL A 10 12.59 2.98 -11.80
CA VAL A 10 13.22 1.67 -11.99
C VAL A 10 13.60 1.10 -10.63
N LEU A 11 12.94 0.01 -10.23
CA LEU A 11 13.16 -0.70 -8.99
C LEU A 11 13.38 -2.18 -9.28
N ASN A 12 14.44 -2.77 -8.75
CA ASN A 12 14.78 -4.18 -8.96
C ASN A 12 14.76 -4.60 -10.45
N GLY A 13 15.22 -3.73 -11.35
CA GLY A 13 15.22 -3.99 -12.80
C GLY A 13 13.84 -3.89 -13.48
N ILE A 14 12.78 -3.60 -12.74
CA ILE A 14 11.42 -3.39 -13.24
C ILE A 14 11.18 -1.90 -13.42
N THR A 15 10.72 -1.48 -14.59
CA THR A 15 10.36 -0.10 -14.88
C THR A 15 8.87 0.11 -14.60
N LEU A 16 8.54 1.00 -13.67
CA LEU A 16 7.18 1.45 -13.41
C LEU A 16 6.90 2.72 -14.22
N ASP A 17 6.37 2.54 -15.42
CA ASP A 17 5.91 3.63 -16.31
C ASP A 17 4.38 3.69 -16.28
N TYR A 18 3.84 4.46 -15.36
CA TYR A 18 2.40 4.58 -15.14
C TYR A 18 1.64 5.25 -16.30
N THR A 19 2.36 5.78 -17.30
CA THR A 19 1.73 6.32 -18.52
C THR A 19 1.44 5.24 -19.57
N LYS A 20 2.01 4.05 -19.39
CA LYS A 20 1.92 2.95 -20.36
C LYS A 20 1.13 1.76 -19.88
N GLU A 21 1.21 1.46 -18.59
CA GLU A 21 0.55 0.27 -18.03
C GLU A 21 0.13 0.47 -16.57
N THR A 22 -0.83 -0.35 -16.15
CA THR A 22 -1.27 -0.48 -14.77
C THR A 22 -0.56 -1.66 -14.13
N PHE A 23 0.00 -1.45 -12.94
CA PHE A 23 0.72 -2.48 -12.20
C PHE A 23 -0.15 -3.11 -11.13
N ILE A 24 -0.07 -4.42 -11.00
CA ILE A 24 -0.78 -5.17 -9.95
C ILE A 24 0.16 -5.37 -8.77
N MET A 25 -0.34 -4.98 -7.57
CA MET A 25 0.31 -5.21 -6.30
C MET A 25 -0.39 -6.37 -5.58
N GLY A 26 0.35 -7.46 -5.34
CA GLY A 26 -0.13 -8.61 -4.57
C GLY A 26 0.09 -8.38 -3.08
N ILE A 27 -0.95 -8.61 -2.26
CA ILE A 27 -0.91 -8.43 -0.80
C ILE A 27 -0.44 -9.73 -0.13
N LEU A 28 0.65 -9.68 0.61
CA LEU A 28 1.23 -10.81 1.32
C LEU A 28 1.27 -10.54 2.83
N ASN A 29 0.26 -10.99 3.56
CA ASN A 29 0.21 -10.87 5.01
C ASN A 29 1.01 -11.99 5.67
N VAL A 30 1.98 -11.64 6.52
CA VAL A 30 2.82 -12.56 7.29
C VAL A 30 2.44 -12.57 8.78
N THR A 31 1.14 -12.64 9.04
CA THR A 31 0.60 -12.75 10.40
C THR A 31 0.54 -14.22 10.85
N PRO A 32 0.57 -14.52 12.16
CA PRO A 32 0.51 -15.90 12.67
C PRO A 32 -0.66 -16.71 12.11
N ASP A 33 -1.82 -16.06 11.91
CA ASP A 33 -3.03 -16.71 11.39
C ASP A 33 -2.96 -17.02 9.89
N SER A 34 -2.07 -16.36 9.17
CA SER A 34 -1.94 -16.53 7.71
C SER A 34 -1.22 -17.83 7.33
N PHE A 35 -0.44 -18.43 8.27
CA PHE A 35 0.40 -19.60 8.03
C PHE A 35 0.42 -20.56 9.23
N SER A 36 -0.75 -20.83 9.84
CA SER A 36 -0.92 -21.43 11.17
C SER A 36 -0.46 -22.88 11.35
N ASP A 37 -0.01 -23.58 10.30
CA ASP A 37 0.18 -25.04 10.38
C ASP A 37 1.63 -25.53 10.56
N GLY A 38 2.66 -24.70 10.90
CA GLY A 38 3.98 -25.30 11.00
C GLY A 38 5.21 -24.47 11.30
N GLY A 39 5.20 -23.57 12.26
CA GLY A 39 6.41 -22.92 12.78
C GLY A 39 7.06 -21.88 11.83
N LYS A 40 8.10 -21.15 12.32
CA LYS A 40 8.70 -20.01 11.61
C LYS A 40 9.30 -20.34 10.21
N TYR A 41 9.82 -21.53 10.00
CA TYR A 41 10.37 -21.93 8.70
C TYR A 41 9.28 -22.18 7.65
N ASN A 42 8.22 -22.87 8.05
CA ASN A 42 7.09 -23.12 7.15
C ASN A 42 6.37 -21.82 6.74
N SER A 43 6.39 -20.77 7.57
CA SER A 43 5.79 -19.48 7.24
C SER A 43 6.56 -18.72 6.14
N VAL A 44 7.88 -18.79 6.10
CA VAL A 44 8.71 -18.16 5.05
C VAL A 44 8.54 -18.90 3.72
N GLU A 45 8.55 -20.24 3.74
CA GLU A 45 8.34 -21.05 2.54
C GLU A 45 6.94 -20.85 1.96
N ALA A 46 5.90 -20.85 2.79
CA ALA A 46 4.53 -20.60 2.36
C ALA A 46 4.35 -19.18 1.78
N ALA A 47 4.96 -18.16 2.41
CA ALA A 47 4.97 -16.80 1.91
C ALA A 47 5.68 -16.70 0.54
N LEU A 48 6.79 -17.40 0.38
CA LEU A 48 7.55 -17.45 -0.87
C LEU A 48 6.74 -18.10 -2.00
N GLU A 49 6.10 -19.24 -1.74
CA GLU A 49 5.24 -19.90 -2.72
C GLU A 49 4.03 -19.05 -3.12
N GLN A 50 3.41 -18.40 -2.14
CA GLN A 50 2.32 -17.45 -2.39
C GLN A 50 2.77 -16.29 -3.28
N ALA A 51 3.93 -15.70 -3.00
CA ALA A 51 4.48 -14.60 -3.79
C ALA A 51 4.84 -15.04 -5.22
N LYS A 52 5.47 -16.22 -5.38
CA LYS A 52 5.75 -16.81 -6.71
C LYS A 52 4.47 -16.99 -7.52
N LYS A 53 3.40 -17.47 -6.89
CA LYS A 53 2.10 -17.60 -7.53
C LYS A 53 1.54 -16.23 -7.95
N MET A 54 1.57 -15.22 -7.07
CA MET A 54 1.11 -13.87 -7.40
C MET A 54 1.86 -13.29 -8.60
N VAL A 55 3.17 -13.50 -8.67
CA VAL A 55 4.00 -13.04 -9.80
C VAL A 55 3.66 -13.80 -11.08
N ALA A 56 3.46 -15.12 -11.00
CA ALA A 56 3.02 -15.93 -12.14
C ALA A 56 1.64 -15.49 -12.66
N ASP A 57 0.75 -15.04 -11.76
CA ASP A 57 -0.57 -14.48 -12.06
C ASP A 57 -0.51 -13.00 -12.54
N GLY A 58 0.67 -12.38 -12.60
CA GLY A 58 0.90 -11.05 -13.19
C GLY A 58 1.22 -9.92 -12.21
N ALA A 59 1.34 -10.16 -10.90
CA ALA A 59 1.78 -9.14 -9.97
C ALA A 59 3.23 -8.70 -10.26
N LYS A 60 3.48 -7.39 -10.25
CA LYS A 60 4.81 -6.79 -10.38
C LYS A 60 5.37 -6.31 -9.05
N ILE A 61 4.49 -6.12 -8.07
CA ILE A 61 4.82 -5.65 -6.73
C ILE A 61 4.23 -6.65 -5.74
N ILE A 62 4.99 -7.01 -4.71
CA ILE A 62 4.52 -7.81 -3.57
C ILE A 62 4.61 -6.94 -2.33
N ASP A 63 3.48 -6.70 -1.68
CA ASP A 63 3.34 -5.86 -0.51
C ASP A 63 3.29 -6.72 0.76
N VAL A 64 4.32 -6.63 1.58
CA VAL A 64 4.52 -7.49 2.75
C VAL A 64 4.06 -6.77 4.00
N GLY A 65 3.06 -7.31 4.70
CA GLY A 65 2.55 -6.76 5.96
C GLY A 65 2.72 -7.73 7.14
N GLY A 66 3.33 -7.26 8.23
CA GLY A 66 3.55 -8.04 9.46
C GLY A 66 2.50 -7.83 10.56
N GLU A 67 1.79 -6.71 10.50
CA GLU A 67 0.68 -6.35 11.39
C GLU A 67 -0.62 -6.31 10.60
N SER A 68 -1.72 -6.80 11.19
CA SER A 68 -3.02 -6.65 10.55
C SER A 68 -3.55 -5.23 10.74
N THR A 69 -3.90 -4.59 9.64
CA THR A 69 -4.50 -3.24 9.65
C THR A 69 -6.04 -3.26 9.70
N ARG A 70 -6.65 -4.45 9.92
CA ARG A 70 -8.11 -4.59 10.03
C ARG A 70 -8.62 -4.01 11.36
N PRO A 71 -9.82 -3.41 11.37
CA PRO A 71 -10.41 -2.92 12.62
C PRO A 71 -10.50 -4.02 13.68
N GLY A 72 -10.05 -3.71 14.92
CA GLY A 72 -10.10 -4.62 16.07
C GLY A 72 -8.86 -5.51 16.26
N TYR A 73 -7.84 -5.39 15.44
CA TYR A 73 -6.56 -6.06 15.67
C TYR A 73 -5.72 -5.33 16.73
N GLU A 74 -5.02 -6.10 17.56
CA GLU A 74 -4.06 -5.57 18.53
C GLU A 74 -2.77 -5.15 17.82
N ARG A 75 -2.24 -4.00 18.23
CA ARG A 75 -0.93 -3.53 17.80
C ARG A 75 0.15 -4.43 18.37
N ILE A 76 1.11 -4.79 17.54
CA ILE A 76 2.30 -5.52 17.96
C ILE A 76 3.49 -4.56 18.13
N SER A 77 4.55 -4.99 18.83
CA SER A 77 5.76 -4.19 18.93
C SER A 77 6.52 -4.14 17.60
N ASP A 78 7.42 -3.16 17.48
CA ASP A 78 8.27 -3.02 16.30
C ASP A 78 9.17 -4.26 16.13
N GLU A 79 9.72 -4.77 17.23
CA GLU A 79 10.59 -5.96 17.23
C GLU A 79 9.84 -7.19 16.74
N GLU A 80 8.59 -7.35 17.14
CA GLU A 80 7.75 -8.46 16.70
C GLU A 80 7.43 -8.36 15.21
N GLU A 81 7.06 -7.18 14.73
CA GLU A 81 6.80 -6.96 13.31
C GLU A 81 8.06 -7.18 12.46
N ILE A 82 9.21 -6.63 12.89
CA ILE A 82 10.50 -6.87 12.24
C ILE A 82 10.83 -8.37 12.18
N ALA A 83 10.63 -9.10 13.27
CA ALA A 83 10.87 -10.54 13.32
C ALA A 83 9.99 -11.35 12.38
N ARG A 84 8.79 -10.85 12.04
CA ARG A 84 7.88 -11.45 11.05
C ARG A 84 8.30 -11.14 9.62
N VAL A 85 8.53 -9.86 9.29
CA VAL A 85 8.68 -9.41 7.89
C VAL A 85 10.09 -9.61 7.34
N VAL A 86 11.14 -9.38 8.12
CA VAL A 86 12.54 -9.40 7.63
C VAL A 86 12.95 -10.73 7.03
N PRO A 87 12.69 -11.91 7.66
CA PRO A 87 13.03 -13.20 7.06
C PRO A 87 12.33 -13.44 5.73
N VAL A 88 11.06 -13.05 5.62
CA VAL A 88 10.26 -13.17 4.40
C VAL A 88 10.81 -12.25 3.31
N ILE A 89 11.05 -10.98 3.61
CA ILE A 89 11.61 -10.01 2.66
C ILE A 89 12.94 -10.51 2.08
N LYS A 90 13.86 -10.99 2.92
CA LYS A 90 15.13 -11.55 2.47
C LYS A 90 14.98 -12.74 1.53
N ALA A 91 14.00 -13.61 1.76
CA ALA A 91 13.71 -14.73 0.88
C ALA A 91 13.11 -14.25 -0.47
N LEU A 92 12.15 -13.31 -0.41
CA LEU A 92 11.49 -12.75 -1.59
C LEU A 92 12.49 -12.04 -2.51
N VAL A 93 13.33 -11.18 -1.96
CA VAL A 93 14.35 -10.42 -2.73
C VAL A 93 15.30 -11.34 -3.48
N ARG A 94 15.63 -12.50 -2.92
CA ARG A 94 16.52 -13.48 -3.53
C ARG A 94 15.84 -14.30 -4.63
N GLU A 95 14.55 -14.63 -4.48
CA GLU A 95 13.91 -15.70 -5.25
C GLU A 95 12.74 -15.25 -6.12
N VAL A 96 12.24 -14.03 -5.92
CA VAL A 96 11.03 -13.53 -6.62
C VAL A 96 11.39 -12.32 -7.47
N PRO A 97 11.17 -12.36 -8.80
CA PRO A 97 11.47 -11.24 -9.69
C PRO A 97 10.34 -10.18 -9.62
N ALA A 98 10.18 -9.54 -8.46
CA ALA A 98 9.18 -8.51 -8.21
C ALA A 98 9.78 -7.36 -7.41
N ILE A 99 9.09 -6.23 -7.39
CA ILE A 99 9.34 -5.14 -6.44
C ILE A 99 8.75 -5.56 -5.10
N ILE A 100 9.53 -5.46 -4.03
CA ILE A 100 9.06 -5.78 -2.67
C ILE A 100 8.73 -4.48 -1.96
N SER A 101 7.49 -4.35 -1.53
CA SER A 101 6.97 -3.27 -0.70
C SER A 101 6.83 -3.74 0.75
N ILE A 102 6.99 -2.84 1.70
CA ILE A 102 6.69 -3.07 3.12
C ILE A 102 5.47 -2.26 3.53
N ASP A 103 4.38 -2.94 3.93
CA ASP A 103 3.17 -2.33 4.51
C ASP A 103 3.38 -2.14 6.01
N THR A 104 3.73 -0.92 6.39
CA THR A 104 3.92 -0.52 7.79
C THR A 104 3.84 1.00 7.96
N TYR A 105 3.35 1.43 9.12
CA TYR A 105 3.36 2.83 9.54
C TYR A 105 4.44 3.12 10.61
N LYS A 106 5.30 2.14 10.90
CA LYS A 106 6.38 2.23 11.89
C LYS A 106 7.72 2.41 11.20
N SER A 107 8.41 3.50 11.46
CA SER A 107 9.68 3.83 10.80
C SER A 107 10.80 2.81 11.08
N ALA A 108 10.83 2.24 12.29
CA ALA A 108 11.80 1.19 12.65
C ALA A 108 11.61 -0.08 11.81
N VAL A 109 10.36 -0.48 11.57
CA VAL A 109 10.02 -1.63 10.71
C VAL A 109 10.36 -1.33 9.26
N ALA A 110 9.99 -0.15 8.75
CA ALA A 110 10.32 0.28 7.40
C ALA A 110 11.84 0.27 7.16
N ARG A 111 12.63 0.81 8.09
CA ARG A 111 14.10 0.79 8.05
C ARG A 111 14.63 -0.65 7.95
N ALA A 112 14.22 -1.53 8.86
CA ALA A 112 14.66 -2.91 8.89
C ALA A 112 14.28 -3.68 7.62
N ALA A 113 13.10 -3.40 7.05
CA ALA A 113 12.63 -3.99 5.80
C ALA A 113 13.46 -3.52 4.59
N ILE A 114 13.76 -2.22 4.49
CA ILE A 114 14.60 -1.67 3.41
C ILE A 114 16.04 -2.21 3.53
N GLU A 115 16.61 -2.28 4.72
CA GLU A 115 17.92 -2.90 4.96
C GLU A 115 17.94 -4.40 4.63
N ALA A 116 16.79 -5.06 4.71
CA ALA A 116 16.62 -6.45 4.27
C ALA A 116 16.45 -6.61 2.76
N GLY A 117 16.31 -5.50 2.02
CA GLY A 117 16.24 -5.44 0.56
C GLY A 117 14.85 -5.07 0.00
N ALA A 118 13.89 -4.63 0.82
CA ALA A 118 12.64 -4.06 0.29
C ALA A 118 12.93 -2.80 -0.54
N HIS A 119 12.09 -2.53 -1.53
CA HIS A 119 12.33 -1.51 -2.55
C HIS A 119 11.46 -0.26 -2.38
N MET A 120 10.38 -0.33 -1.60
CA MET A 120 9.45 0.78 -1.36
C MET A 120 8.70 0.61 -0.05
N ILE A 121 8.12 1.70 0.43
CA ILE A 121 7.32 1.75 1.67
C ILE A 121 5.85 1.98 1.30
N ASN A 122 4.93 1.24 1.93
CA ASN A 122 3.49 1.47 1.87
C ASN A 122 3.03 1.88 3.28
N ASP A 123 2.74 3.17 3.47
CA ASP A 123 2.35 3.72 4.76
C ASP A 123 0.88 4.13 4.80
N ILE A 124 0.08 3.34 5.50
CA ILE A 124 -1.36 3.55 5.68
C ILE A 124 -1.73 4.80 6.49
N TRP A 125 -0.76 5.53 7.02
CA TRP A 125 -0.96 6.80 7.73
C TRP A 125 -0.40 8.00 6.96
N GLY A 126 0.20 7.79 5.79
CA GLY A 126 0.71 8.88 4.95
C GLY A 126 1.77 9.74 5.63
N ALA A 127 2.72 9.10 6.29
CA ALA A 127 3.82 9.71 7.05
C ALA A 127 3.39 10.61 8.23
N LYS A 128 2.15 10.43 8.74
CA LYS A 128 1.61 11.25 9.86
C LYS A 128 1.66 10.55 11.22
N ALA A 129 1.69 9.21 11.26
CA ALA A 129 1.69 8.46 12.52
C ALA A 129 3.07 8.41 13.17
N ASP A 130 4.12 8.30 12.38
CA ASP A 130 5.52 8.25 12.83
C ASP A 130 6.33 9.35 12.12
N PRO A 131 6.84 10.36 12.85
CA PRO A 131 7.60 11.47 12.26
C PRO A 131 8.89 11.04 11.53
N GLU A 132 9.47 9.90 11.91
CA GLU A 132 10.70 9.37 11.31
C GLU A 132 10.45 8.67 9.96
N MET A 133 9.20 8.31 9.63
CA MET A 133 8.87 7.58 8.40
C MET A 133 9.36 8.30 7.14
N ALA A 134 9.07 9.60 7.04
CA ALA A 134 9.50 10.41 5.91
C ALA A 134 11.03 10.48 5.81
N LEU A 135 11.74 10.53 6.94
CA LEU A 135 13.21 10.53 6.97
C LEU A 135 13.79 9.19 6.49
N VAL A 136 13.15 8.07 6.82
CA VAL A 136 13.54 6.74 6.30
C VAL A 136 13.44 6.73 4.78
N ALA A 137 12.30 7.14 4.20
CA ALA A 137 12.12 7.19 2.76
C ALA A 137 13.16 8.08 2.07
N ALA A 138 13.43 9.27 2.63
CA ALA A 138 14.42 10.20 2.10
C ALA A 138 15.86 9.66 2.20
N TYR A 139 16.23 9.09 3.36
CA TYR A 139 17.60 8.60 3.60
C TYR A 139 17.97 7.40 2.70
N TYR A 140 17.04 6.46 2.52
CA TYR A 140 17.26 5.28 1.67
C TYR A 140 16.93 5.53 0.19
N HIS A 141 16.43 6.73 -0.16
CA HIS A 141 16.01 7.07 -1.52
C HIS A 141 15.01 6.07 -2.11
N VAL A 142 14.05 5.63 -1.31
CA VAL A 142 13.02 4.69 -1.73
C VAL A 142 11.67 5.38 -1.92
N PRO A 143 10.83 4.91 -2.85
CA PRO A 143 9.47 5.41 -2.98
C PRO A 143 8.62 5.12 -1.75
N ILE A 144 7.66 6.00 -1.51
CA ILE A 144 6.68 5.87 -0.44
C ILE A 144 5.25 6.05 -0.97
N ILE A 145 4.37 5.11 -0.60
CA ILE A 145 2.94 5.22 -0.81
C ILE A 145 2.35 5.92 0.40
N LEU A 146 1.63 7.00 0.16
CA LEU A 146 0.98 7.84 1.17
C LEU A 146 -0.52 7.61 1.13
N MET A 147 -1.04 6.82 2.07
CA MET A 147 -2.47 6.57 2.13
C MET A 147 -3.19 7.66 2.93
N HIS A 148 -4.36 8.09 2.42
CA HIS A 148 -5.26 8.94 3.17
C HIS A 148 -5.84 8.22 4.38
N ASN A 149 -5.49 8.68 5.56
CA ASN A 149 -6.01 8.23 6.84
C ASN A 149 -6.15 9.40 7.83
N ARG A 150 -7.01 9.24 8.84
CA ARG A 150 -7.28 10.21 9.92
C ARG A 150 -7.50 9.48 11.24
N THR A 151 -7.43 10.22 12.33
CA THR A 151 -7.77 9.72 13.68
C THR A 151 -9.28 9.59 13.94
N ASN A 152 -10.11 10.23 13.09
CA ASN A 152 -11.58 10.19 13.22
C ASN A 152 -12.26 10.37 11.84
N GLN A 153 -13.56 10.09 11.78
CA GLN A 153 -14.39 10.21 10.57
C GLN A 153 -15.15 11.56 10.47
N ILE A 154 -14.67 12.60 11.14
CA ILE A 154 -15.33 13.91 11.16
C ILE A 154 -14.77 14.78 10.04
N TYR A 155 -15.59 15.11 9.05
CA TYR A 155 -15.28 15.99 7.93
C TYR A 155 -16.23 17.20 7.96
N LYS A 156 -15.70 18.39 7.74
CA LYS A 156 -16.52 19.61 7.51
C LYS A 156 -17.05 19.63 6.08
N ASN A 157 -16.17 19.37 5.15
CA ASN A 157 -16.47 19.10 3.75
C ASN A 157 -15.57 17.94 3.33
N TYR A 158 -16.17 16.79 3.05
CA TYR A 158 -15.44 15.56 2.86
C TYR A 158 -14.29 15.68 1.85
N TRP A 159 -14.61 16.13 0.63
CA TRP A 159 -13.62 16.14 -0.44
C TRP A 159 -12.52 17.20 -0.25
N ASN A 160 -12.87 18.36 0.28
CA ASN A 160 -11.88 19.40 0.56
C ASN A 160 -10.94 18.98 1.69
N ASP A 161 -11.48 18.39 2.75
CA ASP A 161 -10.70 17.89 3.89
C ASP A 161 -9.81 16.72 3.44
N PHE A 162 -10.34 15.81 2.61
CA PHE A 162 -9.60 14.70 2.01
C PHE A 162 -8.38 15.20 1.21
N LYS A 163 -8.57 16.18 0.32
CA LYS A 163 -7.46 16.75 -0.45
C LYS A 163 -6.42 17.41 0.45
N SER A 164 -6.87 18.17 1.44
CA SER A 164 -5.97 18.81 2.41
C SER A 164 -5.12 17.80 3.19
N ASP A 165 -5.70 16.66 3.59
CA ASP A 165 -4.99 15.60 4.29
C ASP A 165 -3.92 14.93 3.39
N ILE A 166 -4.20 14.75 2.10
CA ILE A 166 -3.22 14.24 1.12
C ILE A 166 -2.10 15.27 0.88
N GLU A 167 -2.45 16.54 0.72
CA GLU A 167 -1.47 17.64 0.55
C GLU A 167 -0.55 17.76 1.78
N GLU A 168 -1.09 17.55 2.98
CA GLU A 168 -0.29 17.48 4.21
C GLU A 168 0.74 16.34 4.15
N SER A 169 0.32 15.13 3.79
CA SER A 169 1.23 13.98 3.64
C SER A 169 2.32 14.24 2.60
N ILE A 170 1.97 14.78 1.44
CA ILE A 170 2.93 15.19 0.41
C ILE A 170 3.92 16.22 0.96
N SER A 171 3.41 17.23 1.68
CA SER A 171 4.25 18.28 2.26
C SER A 171 5.26 17.73 3.28
N ILE A 172 4.84 16.75 4.11
CA ILE A 172 5.72 16.10 5.10
C ILE A 172 6.92 15.45 4.42
N VAL A 173 6.69 14.61 3.42
CA VAL A 173 7.78 13.86 2.76
C VAL A 173 8.66 14.78 1.89
N LYS A 174 8.08 15.78 1.24
CA LYS A 174 8.85 16.76 0.43
C LYS A 174 9.75 17.64 1.29
N LYS A 175 9.35 18.02 2.49
CA LYS A 175 10.16 18.81 3.42
C LYS A 175 11.48 18.14 3.79
N VAL A 176 11.54 16.81 3.80
CA VAL A 176 12.77 16.05 4.10
C VAL A 176 13.51 15.59 2.84
N GLY A 177 13.05 15.99 1.65
CA GLY A 177 13.77 15.77 0.39
C GLY A 177 13.34 14.56 -0.43
N VAL A 178 12.19 13.92 -0.13
CA VAL A 178 11.65 12.88 -1.01
C VAL A 178 11.23 13.54 -2.33
N PRO A 179 11.75 13.08 -3.50
CA PRO A 179 11.42 13.66 -4.80
C PRO A 179 10.01 13.24 -5.26
N ASP A 180 9.40 14.05 -6.14
CA ASP A 180 8.02 13.81 -6.61
C ASP A 180 7.85 12.43 -7.27
N GLU A 181 8.85 11.94 -8.00
CA GLU A 181 8.84 10.63 -8.64
C GLU A 181 8.83 9.44 -7.65
N HIS A 182 9.13 9.69 -6.37
CA HIS A 182 9.10 8.69 -5.31
C HIS A 182 7.81 8.72 -4.48
N ILE A 183 6.84 9.57 -4.85
CA ILE A 183 5.56 9.69 -4.13
C ILE A 183 4.46 8.98 -4.93
N ILE A 184 3.72 8.11 -4.25
CA ILE A 184 2.52 7.44 -4.76
C ILE A 184 1.40 7.73 -3.77
N LEU A 185 0.19 8.01 -4.26
CA LEU A 185 -0.96 8.31 -3.40
C LEU A 185 -1.90 7.11 -3.32
N ASP A 186 -2.48 6.86 -2.14
CA ASP A 186 -3.57 5.90 -1.97
C ASP A 186 -4.78 6.62 -1.36
N PRO A 187 -5.95 6.59 -1.98
CA PRO A 187 -7.16 7.24 -1.47
C PRO A 187 -7.69 6.62 -0.17
N GLY A 188 -7.18 5.47 0.29
CA GLY A 188 -7.58 4.83 1.53
C GLY A 188 -9.04 4.38 1.54
N ILE A 189 -9.54 3.75 0.48
CA ILE A 189 -10.91 3.23 0.43
C ILE A 189 -11.18 2.31 1.62
N GLY A 190 -12.25 2.61 2.37
CA GLY A 190 -12.67 1.85 3.57
C GLY A 190 -11.95 2.24 4.87
N PHE A 191 -10.97 3.14 4.84
CA PHE A 191 -10.37 3.74 6.03
C PHE A 191 -11.04 5.08 6.34
N VAL A 192 -11.48 5.27 7.58
CA VAL A 192 -12.12 6.51 8.08
C VAL A 192 -13.14 7.13 7.13
N LYS A 193 -13.81 6.31 6.35
CA LYS A 193 -14.82 6.67 5.36
C LYS A 193 -16.07 5.80 5.55
N ASN A 194 -17.24 6.41 5.49
CA ASN A 194 -18.49 5.69 5.35
C ASN A 194 -18.67 5.20 3.90
N LEU A 195 -19.81 4.55 3.59
CA LEU A 195 -20.08 4.02 2.26
C LEU A 195 -20.15 5.13 1.20
N GLU A 196 -20.87 6.20 1.49
CA GLU A 196 -21.06 7.34 0.58
C GLU A 196 -19.73 8.02 0.26
N GLN A 197 -18.91 8.27 1.28
CA GLN A 197 -17.57 8.83 1.14
C GLN A 197 -16.63 7.92 0.34
N SER A 198 -16.74 6.60 0.52
CA SER A 198 -15.96 5.63 -0.27
C SER A 198 -16.37 5.65 -1.74
N ILE A 199 -17.67 5.77 -2.02
CA ILE A 199 -18.20 5.90 -3.38
C ILE A 199 -17.78 7.25 -4.00
N GLU A 200 -17.91 8.37 -3.25
CA GLU A 200 -17.47 9.69 -3.71
C GLU A 200 -15.97 9.69 -4.05
N THR A 201 -15.13 9.03 -3.21
CA THR A 201 -13.71 8.89 -3.49
C THR A 201 -13.46 8.14 -4.81
N MET A 202 -14.17 7.03 -5.05
CA MET A 202 -14.07 6.29 -6.32
C MET A 202 -14.46 7.14 -7.51
N GLN A 203 -15.51 7.95 -7.39
CA GLN A 203 -16.00 8.83 -8.48
C GLN A 203 -15.05 9.98 -8.82
N ARG A 204 -14.14 10.32 -7.90
CA ARG A 204 -13.19 11.44 -8.01
C ARG A 204 -11.74 11.01 -8.08
N LEU A 205 -11.47 9.78 -8.52
CA LEU A 205 -10.08 9.28 -8.70
C LEU A 205 -9.31 10.10 -9.73
N ASP A 206 -9.99 10.63 -10.73
CA ASP A 206 -9.42 11.55 -11.71
C ASP A 206 -8.90 12.86 -11.08
N GLU A 207 -9.63 13.42 -10.11
CA GLU A 207 -9.17 14.60 -9.36
C GLU A 207 -7.93 14.29 -8.51
N LEU A 208 -7.85 13.09 -7.90
CA LEU A 208 -6.68 12.66 -7.15
C LEU A 208 -5.48 12.46 -8.10
N SER A 209 -5.69 11.79 -9.22
CA SER A 209 -4.67 11.58 -10.25
C SER A 209 -4.19 12.92 -10.85
N ALA A 210 -5.09 13.91 -10.96
CA ALA A 210 -4.75 15.26 -11.44
C ALA A 210 -3.80 16.03 -10.50
N MET A 211 -3.54 15.55 -9.27
CA MET A 211 -2.50 16.09 -8.39
C MET A 211 -1.07 15.81 -8.93
N GLY A 212 -0.93 14.96 -9.96
CA GLY A 212 0.34 14.71 -10.65
C GLY A 212 1.16 13.55 -10.08
N TYR A 213 0.57 12.70 -9.25
CA TYR A 213 1.20 11.52 -8.66
C TYR A 213 0.49 10.24 -9.12
N PRO A 214 1.20 9.10 -9.23
CA PRO A 214 0.56 7.80 -9.41
C PRO A 214 -0.37 7.48 -8.26
N VAL A 215 -1.43 6.72 -8.54
CA VAL A 215 -2.42 6.32 -7.54
C VAL A 215 -2.44 4.81 -7.36
N LEU A 216 -2.24 4.34 -6.13
CA LEU A 216 -2.54 2.98 -5.72
C LEU A 216 -4.01 2.89 -5.33
N LEU A 217 -4.79 2.10 -6.07
CA LEU A 217 -6.19 1.84 -5.75
C LEU A 217 -6.34 0.48 -5.07
N ALA A 218 -6.51 0.49 -3.76
CA ALA A 218 -6.67 -0.70 -2.93
C ALA A 218 -8.15 -0.92 -2.58
N THR A 219 -8.86 -1.77 -3.34
CA THR A 219 -10.29 -2.07 -3.14
C THR A 219 -10.57 -3.53 -2.81
N SER A 220 -9.53 -4.39 -2.77
CA SER A 220 -9.69 -5.84 -2.65
C SER A 220 -10.61 -6.24 -1.49
N ARG A 221 -11.75 -6.83 -1.85
CA ARG A 221 -12.80 -7.38 -0.96
C ARG A 221 -13.29 -6.40 0.13
N LYS A 222 -13.08 -5.09 -0.07
CA LYS A 222 -13.43 -4.07 0.93
C LYS A 222 -14.94 -3.97 1.17
N ARG A 223 -15.29 -3.41 2.35
CA ARG A 223 -16.67 -3.27 2.82
C ARG A 223 -17.57 -2.53 1.83
N MET A 224 -17.05 -1.55 1.11
CA MET A 224 -17.79 -0.82 0.08
C MET A 224 -18.43 -1.78 -0.93
N ILE A 225 -17.65 -2.73 -1.48
CA ILE A 225 -18.13 -3.74 -2.42
C ILE A 225 -19.21 -4.60 -1.78
N GLY A 226 -18.95 -5.11 -0.57
CA GLY A 226 -19.93 -5.93 0.16
C GLY A 226 -21.24 -5.21 0.46
N SER A 227 -21.17 -3.91 0.77
CA SER A 227 -22.36 -3.10 1.05
C SER A 227 -23.20 -2.81 -0.21
N ILE A 228 -22.54 -2.59 -1.35
CA ILE A 228 -23.22 -2.32 -2.63
C ILE A 228 -23.87 -3.61 -3.18
N LEU A 229 -23.16 -4.73 -3.13
CA LEU A 229 -23.60 -5.99 -3.73
C LEU A 229 -24.35 -6.89 -2.75
N ASN A 230 -24.41 -6.53 -1.46
CA ASN A 230 -24.93 -7.38 -0.37
C ASN A 230 -24.27 -8.75 -0.32
N LEU A 231 -22.93 -8.80 -0.41
CA LEU A 231 -22.14 -10.03 -0.48
C LEU A 231 -21.19 -10.19 0.73
N PRO A 232 -21.00 -11.42 1.23
CA PRO A 232 -19.95 -11.74 2.21
C PRO A 232 -18.54 -11.55 1.59
N VAL A 233 -17.49 -11.54 2.42
CA VAL A 233 -16.12 -11.18 2.01
C VAL A 233 -15.55 -12.10 0.93
N ASP A 234 -15.82 -13.37 1.02
CA ASP A 234 -15.36 -14.44 0.10
C ASP A 234 -15.99 -14.37 -1.30
N GLU A 235 -17.16 -13.73 -1.42
CA GLU A 235 -17.89 -13.56 -2.69
C GLU A 235 -17.66 -12.20 -3.38
N ARG A 236 -16.62 -11.43 -2.97
CA ARG A 236 -16.36 -10.06 -3.50
C ARG A 236 -15.28 -10.00 -4.59
N VAL A 237 -14.92 -11.14 -5.18
CA VAL A 237 -13.82 -11.17 -6.18
C VAL A 237 -14.21 -10.41 -7.44
N GLU A 238 -15.38 -10.68 -8.02
CA GLU A 238 -15.86 -9.99 -9.22
C GLU A 238 -16.08 -8.49 -8.98
N GLY A 239 -16.61 -8.11 -7.81
CA GLY A 239 -16.76 -6.72 -7.42
C GLY A 239 -15.39 -6.02 -7.25
N THR A 240 -14.38 -6.75 -6.75
CA THR A 240 -13.01 -6.23 -6.70
C THR A 240 -12.47 -5.99 -8.10
N ALA A 241 -12.60 -6.96 -9.01
CA ALA A 241 -12.16 -6.82 -10.40
C ALA A 241 -12.84 -5.63 -11.10
N ALA A 242 -14.16 -5.47 -10.90
CA ALA A 242 -14.93 -4.36 -11.44
C ALA A 242 -14.41 -2.99 -10.94
N THR A 243 -14.12 -2.87 -9.62
CA THR A 243 -13.57 -1.63 -9.06
C THR A 243 -12.14 -1.34 -9.54
N CYS A 244 -11.31 -2.38 -9.76
CA CYS A 244 -9.99 -2.20 -10.36
C CYS A 244 -10.11 -1.72 -11.82
N ALA A 245 -10.97 -2.33 -12.62
CA ALA A 245 -11.22 -1.90 -14.00
C ALA A 245 -11.73 -0.45 -14.07
N PHE A 246 -12.64 -0.06 -13.16
CA PHE A 246 -13.13 1.32 -13.06
C PHE A 246 -12.00 2.31 -12.76
N GLY A 247 -11.06 1.94 -11.90
CA GLY A 247 -9.92 2.81 -11.56
C GLY A 247 -8.90 2.99 -12.69
N VAL A 248 -8.94 2.16 -13.73
CA VAL A 248 -8.06 2.25 -14.91
C VAL A 248 -8.66 3.12 -16.02
N MET A 249 -10.00 3.22 -16.08
CA MET A 249 -10.71 4.01 -17.10
C MET A 249 -10.64 5.52 -16.84
#